data_af7a7200403aa190e5bd0aafc00c6962
#
_entry.id   af7a7200403aa190e5bd0aafc00c6962
#
_cell.length_a   1.000
_cell.length_b   1.000
_cell.length_c   1.000
_cell.angle_alpha   90.00
_cell.angle_beta   90.00
_cell.angle_gamma   90.00
#
_symmetry.space_group_name_H-M   'P 1'
#
loop_
_entity.id
_entity.type
_entity.pdbx_description
1 polymer ?
#
loop_
_entity_poly.entity_id
_entity_poly.type
_entity_poly.pdbx_seq_one_letter_code
_entity_poly.pdbx_strand_id
1 'polypeptide(L)'
;QIRAGAQAVQIFDTWGGALSTPAYLEFSLRYMEQIVSGLIREHDGRRVPVILFTKNGGQWLEHIACAGADALGIDWSTELSDARTRVGHKVALQGNLDPNVLFARPSAIRAEVARVLESYGHGPGHVFNLGHGISQFTNPDHVTAFMEALHDLSPQYHQGIPTQTNDQCPGAKQ
;
A
#
# COMPACT_ATOMS: atom_id res chain seq x y z
N GLN A 1 -4.00 -20.02 3.71
CA GLN A 1 -2.95 -19.43 2.85
C GLN A 1 -1.60 -19.43 3.57
N ILE A 2 -1.49 -18.85 4.78
CA ILE A 2 -0.21 -18.79 5.53
C ILE A 2 0.35 -20.18 5.79
N ARG A 3 -0.47 -21.13 6.29
CA ARG A 3 -0.05 -22.52 6.49
C ARG A 3 0.34 -23.25 5.20
N ALA A 4 -0.09 -22.74 4.04
CA ALA A 4 0.29 -23.25 2.73
C ALA A 4 1.52 -22.55 2.13
N GLY A 5 2.19 -21.67 2.91
CA GLY A 5 3.43 -21.02 2.53
C GLY A 5 3.30 -19.60 1.98
N ALA A 6 2.15 -18.92 2.15
CA ALA A 6 2.05 -17.50 1.77
C ALA A 6 3.04 -16.67 2.60
N GLN A 7 3.86 -15.87 1.92
CA GLN A 7 4.92 -15.05 2.52
C GLN A 7 4.42 -13.65 2.93
N ALA A 8 3.29 -13.21 2.39
CA ALA A 8 2.55 -12.03 2.78
C ALA A 8 1.06 -12.27 2.48
N VAL A 9 0.17 -11.57 3.18
CA VAL A 9 -1.26 -11.61 2.91
C VAL A 9 -1.80 -10.20 2.81
N GLN A 10 -2.80 -10.00 1.94
CA GLN A 10 -3.46 -8.72 1.77
C GLN A 10 -4.97 -8.86 1.91
N ILE A 11 -5.58 -7.94 2.65
CA ILE A 11 -7.02 -7.82 2.80
C ILE A 11 -7.47 -6.65 1.94
N PHE A 12 -8.41 -6.93 1.02
CA PHE A 12 -8.94 -5.95 0.08
C PHE A 12 -10.33 -5.50 0.50
N ASP A 13 -10.52 -4.19 0.50
CA ASP A 13 -11.83 -3.55 0.59
C ASP A 13 -12.02 -2.59 -0.59
N THR A 14 -12.60 -3.09 -1.67
CA THR A 14 -12.83 -2.33 -2.91
C THR A 14 -13.91 -1.26 -2.76
N TRP A 15 -14.85 -1.43 -1.84
CA TRP A 15 -16.06 -0.62 -1.73
C TRP A 15 -16.12 0.25 -0.47
N GLY A 16 -15.19 0.09 0.46
CA GLY A 16 -15.16 0.85 1.72
C GLY A 16 -15.14 2.36 1.51
N GLY A 17 -14.44 2.83 0.49
CA GLY A 17 -14.38 4.25 0.15
C GLY A 17 -15.71 4.90 -0.30
N ALA A 18 -16.76 4.10 -0.53
CA ALA A 18 -18.11 4.60 -0.80
C ALA A 18 -18.91 4.90 0.49
N LEU A 19 -18.39 4.50 1.66
CA LEU A 19 -19.08 4.66 2.93
C LEU A 19 -18.81 6.03 3.56
N SER A 20 -19.74 6.48 4.43
CA SER A 20 -19.43 7.58 5.35
C SER A 20 -18.45 7.12 6.42
N THR A 21 -17.71 8.03 7.05
CA THR A 21 -16.73 7.67 8.08
C THR A 21 -17.30 6.78 9.19
N PRO A 22 -18.46 7.07 9.82
CA PRO A 22 -19.02 6.17 10.83
C PRO A 22 -19.32 4.77 10.28
N ALA A 23 -19.89 4.69 9.08
CA ALA A 23 -20.23 3.42 8.45
C ALA A 23 -18.95 2.63 8.04
N TYR A 24 -17.91 3.31 7.56
CA TYR A 24 -16.64 2.66 7.26
C TYR A 24 -16.00 2.05 8.50
N LEU A 25 -15.93 2.80 9.59
CA LEU A 25 -15.35 2.31 10.84
C LEU A 25 -16.13 1.10 11.40
N GLU A 26 -17.44 1.15 11.33
CA GLU A 26 -18.32 0.10 11.90
C GLU A 26 -18.42 -1.14 11.01
N PHE A 27 -18.60 -0.96 9.69
CA PHE A 27 -18.96 -2.06 8.77
C PHE A 27 -17.81 -2.56 7.91
N SER A 28 -16.67 -1.87 7.88
CA SER A 28 -15.47 -2.28 7.15
C SER A 28 -14.27 -2.43 8.07
N LEU A 29 -13.72 -1.34 8.59
CA LEU A 29 -12.45 -1.35 9.33
C LEU A 29 -12.46 -2.28 10.53
N ARG A 30 -13.52 -2.24 11.35
CA ARG A 30 -13.70 -3.14 12.49
C ARG A 30 -13.53 -4.63 12.12
N TYR A 31 -14.03 -5.03 10.97
CA TYR A 31 -13.91 -6.44 10.53
C TYR A 31 -12.51 -6.74 9.99
N MET A 32 -11.87 -5.79 9.32
CA MET A 32 -10.46 -5.93 8.92
C MET A 32 -9.57 -6.08 10.17
N GLU A 33 -9.79 -5.30 11.22
CA GLU A 33 -9.09 -5.44 12.51
C GLU A 33 -9.28 -6.82 13.14
N GLN A 34 -10.51 -7.34 13.13
CA GLN A 34 -10.80 -8.68 13.63
C GLN A 34 -10.09 -9.77 12.83
N ILE A 35 -10.05 -9.64 11.50
CA ILE A 35 -9.32 -10.56 10.64
C ILE A 35 -7.82 -10.49 10.95
N VAL A 36 -7.23 -9.30 10.99
CA VAL A 36 -5.80 -9.11 11.27
C VAL A 36 -5.41 -9.70 12.60
N SER A 37 -6.20 -9.47 13.65
CA SER A 37 -5.95 -9.99 15.01
C SER A 37 -6.08 -11.51 15.10
N GLY A 38 -6.90 -12.13 14.24
CA GLY A 38 -7.08 -13.58 14.18
C GLY A 38 -6.10 -14.32 13.26
N LEU A 39 -5.27 -13.60 12.49
CA LEU A 39 -4.31 -14.21 11.58
C LEU A 39 -3.12 -14.84 12.33
N ILE A 40 -2.64 -15.96 11.80
CA ILE A 40 -1.32 -16.49 12.15
C ILE A 40 -0.28 -15.54 11.56
N ARG A 41 0.55 -14.93 12.43
CA ARG A 41 1.54 -13.92 12.01
C ARG A 41 2.94 -14.50 11.84
N GLU A 42 3.11 -15.79 12.06
CA GLU A 42 4.39 -16.49 11.94
C GLU A 42 4.20 -17.88 11.35
N HIS A 43 5.08 -18.27 10.42
CA HIS A 43 5.12 -19.59 9.81
C HIS A 43 6.58 -19.93 9.45
N ASP A 44 7.03 -21.13 9.85
CA ASP A 44 8.39 -21.63 9.63
C ASP A 44 9.48 -20.62 10.10
N GLY A 45 9.28 -20.01 11.28
CA GLY A 45 10.21 -19.03 11.86
C GLY A 45 10.27 -17.70 11.12
N ARG A 46 9.32 -17.41 10.22
CA ARG A 46 9.24 -16.16 9.49
C ARG A 46 7.96 -15.42 9.82
N ARG A 47 8.09 -14.12 10.09
CA ARG A 47 6.92 -13.23 10.20
C ARG A 47 6.26 -13.08 8.83
N VAL A 48 4.95 -13.22 8.79
CA VAL A 48 4.12 -13.02 7.60
C VAL A 48 3.47 -11.64 7.71
N PRO A 49 3.90 -10.65 6.90
CA PRO A 49 3.32 -9.33 6.93
C PRO A 49 1.89 -9.33 6.39
N VAL A 50 1.09 -8.41 6.93
CA VAL A 50 -0.30 -8.19 6.52
C VAL A 50 -0.42 -6.79 5.94
N ILE A 51 -1.06 -6.72 4.77
CA ILE A 51 -1.34 -5.48 4.06
C ILE A 51 -2.85 -5.23 4.12
N LEU A 52 -3.27 -4.03 4.47
CA LEU A 52 -4.66 -3.59 4.33
C LEU A 52 -4.81 -2.64 3.15
N PHE A 53 -5.85 -2.83 2.37
CA PHE A 53 -6.18 -1.95 1.26
C PHE A 53 -7.66 -1.58 1.27
N THR A 54 -7.95 -0.28 1.27
CA THR A 54 -9.29 0.26 1.03
C THR A 54 -9.22 1.22 -0.15
N LYS A 55 -9.96 0.94 -1.22
CA LYS A 55 -10.05 1.86 -2.36
C LYS A 55 -10.73 3.15 -1.90
N ASN A 56 -10.17 4.31 -2.28
CA ASN A 56 -10.59 5.64 -1.83
C ASN A 56 -10.54 5.80 -0.29
N GLY A 57 -9.65 5.03 0.39
CA GLY A 57 -9.46 5.05 1.83
C GLY A 57 -8.56 6.17 2.36
N GLY A 58 -8.04 7.05 1.50
CA GLY A 58 -7.07 8.09 1.86
C GLY A 58 -7.50 9.02 2.99
N GLN A 59 -8.81 9.21 3.17
CA GLN A 59 -9.34 10.02 4.28
C GLN A 59 -9.22 9.33 5.66
N TRP A 60 -8.96 8.01 5.71
CA TRP A 60 -8.92 7.22 6.95
C TRP A 60 -7.56 6.56 7.22
N LEU A 61 -6.48 7.04 6.60
CA LEU A 61 -5.15 6.41 6.70
C LEU A 61 -4.73 6.18 8.15
N GLU A 62 -4.97 7.14 9.05
CA GLU A 62 -4.60 7.03 10.46
C GLU A 62 -5.36 5.92 11.18
N HIS A 63 -6.65 5.76 10.87
CA HIS A 63 -7.46 4.67 11.41
C HIS A 63 -6.98 3.32 10.89
N ILE A 64 -6.73 3.21 9.56
CA ILE A 64 -6.28 1.96 8.95
C ILE A 64 -4.87 1.58 9.45
N ALA A 65 -3.98 2.57 9.64
CA ALA A 65 -2.63 2.33 10.16
C ALA A 65 -2.61 1.81 11.61
N CYS A 66 -3.71 2.01 12.35
CA CYS A 66 -3.87 1.48 13.71
C CYS A 66 -4.56 0.10 13.76
N ALA A 67 -5.00 -0.44 12.64
CA ALA A 67 -5.70 -1.73 12.56
C ALA A 67 -4.78 -2.97 12.65
N GLY A 68 -3.49 -2.80 12.98
CA GLY A 68 -2.52 -3.88 13.22
C GLY A 68 -1.86 -4.45 11.97
N ALA A 69 -1.99 -3.80 10.82
CA ALA A 69 -1.28 -4.17 9.59
C ALA A 69 0.19 -3.71 9.61
N ASP A 70 1.03 -4.37 8.80
CA ASP A 70 2.44 -3.99 8.59
C ASP A 70 2.58 -3.00 7.44
N ALA A 71 1.63 -2.99 6.50
CA ALA A 71 1.61 -2.07 5.37
C ALA A 71 0.19 -1.68 4.98
N LEU A 72 0.05 -0.50 4.36
CA LEU A 72 -1.18 -0.04 3.74
C LEU A 72 -1.03 0.04 2.23
N GLY A 73 -1.98 -0.54 1.51
CA GLY A 73 -2.17 -0.29 0.10
C GLY A 73 -2.87 1.05 -0.12
N ILE A 74 -2.28 1.88 -0.94
CA ILE A 74 -2.76 3.23 -1.29
C ILE A 74 -3.17 3.20 -2.75
N ASP A 75 -4.35 3.70 -3.08
CA ASP A 75 -4.75 3.91 -4.47
C ASP A 75 -4.27 5.28 -4.99
N TRP A 76 -4.43 5.51 -6.30
CA TRP A 76 -3.93 6.72 -6.98
C TRP A 76 -4.70 8.00 -6.64
N SER A 77 -5.79 7.92 -5.86
CA SER A 77 -6.55 9.10 -5.42
C SER A 77 -5.88 9.84 -4.26
N THR A 78 -4.85 9.24 -3.66
CA THR A 78 -4.09 9.80 -2.54
C THR A 78 -2.63 9.96 -2.93
N GLU A 79 -2.05 11.13 -2.73
CA GLU A 79 -0.62 11.34 -2.96
C GLU A 79 0.22 10.56 -1.94
N LEU A 80 1.26 9.83 -2.42
CA LEU A 80 2.12 9.04 -1.52
C LEU A 80 2.91 9.91 -0.54
N SER A 81 3.29 11.12 -0.93
CA SER A 81 3.94 12.09 -0.04
C SER A 81 3.07 12.47 1.14
N ASP A 82 1.76 12.67 0.91
CA ASP A 82 0.78 12.93 1.97
C ASP A 82 0.60 11.69 2.87
N ALA A 83 0.37 10.53 2.27
CA ALA A 83 0.23 9.28 3.00
C ALA A 83 1.48 8.98 3.85
N ARG A 84 2.68 9.18 3.28
CA ARG A 84 3.95 8.98 4.00
C ARG A 84 4.09 9.93 5.19
N THR A 85 3.74 11.19 5.01
CA THR A 85 3.78 12.18 6.09
C THR A 85 2.85 11.79 7.23
N ARG A 86 1.65 11.34 6.91
CA ARG A 86 0.61 10.99 7.88
C ARG A 86 0.86 9.68 8.60
N VAL A 87 1.25 8.64 7.88
CA VAL A 87 1.31 7.27 8.47
C VAL A 87 2.60 6.50 8.17
N GLY A 88 3.50 7.00 7.34
CA GLY A 88 4.73 6.31 6.93
C GLY A 88 5.72 6.02 8.08
N HIS A 89 5.54 6.68 9.23
CA HIS A 89 6.31 6.40 10.44
C HIS A 89 5.78 5.18 11.23
N LYS A 90 4.59 4.67 10.90
CA LYS A 90 3.94 3.54 11.57
C LYS A 90 3.94 2.28 10.72
N VAL A 91 3.69 2.41 9.43
CA VAL A 91 3.48 1.30 8.49
C VAL A 91 4.19 1.56 7.18
N ALA A 92 4.55 0.50 6.46
CA ALA A 92 4.99 0.61 5.07
C ALA A 92 3.81 1.00 4.17
N LEU A 93 4.10 1.63 3.02
CA LEU A 93 3.09 2.01 2.03
C LEU A 93 3.28 1.21 0.75
N GLN A 94 2.20 0.67 0.21
CA GLN A 94 2.17 -0.04 -1.05
C GLN A 94 1.31 0.72 -2.06
N GLY A 95 1.84 1.00 -3.22
CA GLY A 95 1.12 1.69 -4.29
C GLY A 95 2.05 2.62 -5.07
N ASN A 96 1.50 3.55 -5.85
CA ASN A 96 0.08 3.77 -6.12
C ASN A 96 -0.14 4.25 -7.56
N LEU A 97 0.60 3.67 -8.53
CA LEU A 97 0.45 4.05 -9.92
C LEU A 97 -1.00 3.85 -10.40
N ASP A 98 -1.58 4.85 -11.08
CA ASP A 98 -2.89 4.69 -11.73
C ASP A 98 -2.80 3.59 -12.81
N PRO A 99 -3.60 2.51 -12.72
CA PRO A 99 -3.58 1.44 -13.69
C PRO A 99 -3.87 1.91 -15.12
N ASN A 100 -4.61 3.01 -15.30
CA ASN A 100 -4.92 3.54 -16.62
C ASN A 100 -3.70 4.13 -17.35
N VAL A 101 -2.65 4.46 -16.65
CA VAL A 101 -1.37 4.89 -17.24
C VAL A 101 -0.80 3.81 -18.17
N LEU A 102 -1.10 2.53 -17.91
CA LEU A 102 -0.66 1.43 -18.75
C LEU A 102 -1.32 1.39 -20.14
N PHE A 103 -2.32 2.22 -20.41
CA PHE A 103 -2.84 2.45 -21.76
C PHE A 103 -2.05 3.52 -22.55
N ALA A 104 -1.18 4.25 -21.87
CA ALA A 104 -0.37 5.29 -22.50
C ALA A 104 0.90 4.72 -23.16
N ARG A 105 1.57 5.57 -23.95
CA ARG A 105 2.87 5.22 -24.55
C ARG A 105 3.95 4.96 -23.47
N PRO A 106 4.96 4.13 -23.76
CA PRO A 106 6.01 3.76 -22.79
C PRO A 106 6.71 4.95 -22.11
N SER A 107 6.93 6.07 -22.86
CA SER A 107 7.54 7.27 -22.28
C SER A 107 6.66 7.95 -21.21
N ALA A 108 5.34 7.89 -21.36
CA ALA A 108 4.42 8.42 -20.36
C ALA A 108 4.34 7.49 -19.13
N ILE A 109 4.37 6.17 -19.36
CA ILE A 109 4.46 5.18 -18.28
C ILE A 109 5.71 5.42 -17.44
N ARG A 110 6.88 5.61 -18.09
CA ARG A 110 8.14 5.91 -17.41
C ARG A 110 8.07 7.20 -16.59
N ALA A 111 7.46 8.24 -17.15
CA ALA A 111 7.31 9.52 -16.45
C ALA A 111 6.43 9.39 -15.19
N GLU A 112 5.35 8.62 -15.25
CA GLU A 112 4.48 8.38 -14.11
C GLU A 112 5.15 7.48 -13.04
N VAL A 113 5.93 6.48 -13.43
CA VAL A 113 6.77 5.71 -12.49
C VAL A 113 7.72 6.64 -11.73
N ALA A 114 8.41 7.54 -12.44
CA ALA A 114 9.29 8.52 -11.82
C ALA A 114 8.52 9.42 -10.83
N ARG A 115 7.35 9.93 -11.23
CA ARG A 115 6.50 10.79 -10.37
C ARG A 115 6.08 10.08 -9.09
N VAL A 116 5.67 8.82 -9.17
CA VAL A 116 5.26 8.04 -7.99
C VAL A 116 6.44 7.79 -7.05
N LEU A 117 7.61 7.43 -7.59
CA LEU A 117 8.84 7.27 -6.80
C LEU A 117 9.25 8.57 -6.12
N GLU A 118 9.19 9.69 -6.84
CA GLU A 118 9.49 11.03 -6.31
C GLU A 118 8.49 11.44 -5.23
N SER A 119 7.20 11.16 -5.44
CA SER A 119 6.15 11.45 -4.46
C SER A 119 6.36 10.70 -3.15
N TYR A 120 6.79 9.44 -3.20
CA TYR A 120 7.18 8.73 -1.99
C TYR A 120 8.50 9.29 -1.42
N GLY A 121 9.48 9.57 -2.26
CA GLY A 121 10.80 10.07 -1.90
C GLY A 121 11.77 8.96 -1.45
N HIS A 122 12.89 9.38 -0.84
CA HIS A 122 13.97 8.47 -0.46
C HIS A 122 13.70 7.72 0.84
N GLY A 123 14.21 6.49 0.93
CA GLY A 123 14.23 5.66 2.14
C GLY A 123 13.39 4.38 2.04
N PRO A 124 13.37 3.58 3.12
CA PRO A 124 12.64 2.31 3.17
C PRO A 124 11.13 2.52 3.37
N GLY A 125 10.36 1.43 3.20
CA GLY A 125 8.94 1.38 3.51
C GLY A 125 8.02 1.58 2.32
N HIS A 126 8.54 1.61 1.09
CA HIS A 126 7.73 1.64 -0.13
C HIS A 126 7.73 0.30 -0.85
N VAL A 127 6.55 -0.23 -1.12
CA VAL A 127 6.32 -1.34 -2.04
C VAL A 127 5.63 -0.77 -3.27
N PHE A 128 6.37 -0.60 -4.38
CA PHE A 128 5.78 -0.05 -5.59
C PHE A 128 4.75 -1.01 -6.19
N ASN A 129 3.55 -0.52 -6.44
CA ASN A 129 2.44 -1.29 -6.99
C ASN A 129 1.54 -0.38 -7.83
N LEU A 130 0.64 -0.98 -8.63
CA LEU A 130 -0.52 -0.26 -9.15
C LEU A 130 -1.49 0.04 -7.99
N GLY A 131 -2.16 1.18 -8.04
CA GLY A 131 -3.13 1.57 -7.02
C GLY A 131 -4.42 0.73 -7.03
N HIS A 132 -4.59 -0.16 -8.02
CA HIS A 132 -5.66 -1.17 -8.13
C HIS A 132 -5.31 -2.24 -9.15
N GLY A 133 -6.24 -3.17 -9.40
CA GLY A 133 -6.08 -4.21 -10.40
C GLY A 133 -5.87 -3.67 -11.82
N ILE A 134 -5.08 -4.39 -12.61
CA ILE A 134 -4.82 -4.11 -14.02
C ILE A 134 -6.04 -4.44 -14.89
N SER A 135 -6.27 -3.67 -15.96
CA SER A 135 -7.29 -4.00 -16.95
C SER A 135 -6.88 -5.22 -17.77
N GLN A 136 -7.84 -6.08 -18.10
CA GLN A 136 -7.66 -7.20 -19.01
C GLN A 136 -7.27 -6.78 -20.45
N PHE A 137 -7.48 -5.52 -20.79
CA PHE A 137 -7.15 -4.95 -22.10
C PHE A 137 -5.78 -4.25 -22.12
N THR A 138 -5.05 -4.28 -21.03
CA THR A 138 -3.70 -3.72 -21.00
C THR A 138 -2.75 -4.52 -21.88
N ASN A 139 -1.99 -3.80 -22.75
CA ASN A 139 -0.95 -4.44 -23.56
C ASN A 139 0.16 -4.97 -22.64
N PRO A 140 0.54 -6.26 -22.71
CA PRO A 140 1.66 -6.83 -21.97
C PRO A 140 2.99 -6.07 -22.15
N ASP A 141 3.27 -5.53 -23.35
CA ASP A 141 4.49 -4.76 -23.62
C ASP A 141 4.55 -3.47 -22.76
N HIS A 142 3.39 -2.89 -22.44
CA HIS A 142 3.32 -1.73 -21.54
C HIS A 142 3.62 -2.11 -20.08
N VAL A 143 3.28 -3.33 -19.67
CA VAL A 143 3.68 -3.86 -18.36
C VAL A 143 5.18 -4.08 -18.32
N THR A 144 5.78 -4.58 -19.44
CA THR A 144 7.23 -4.69 -19.56
C THR A 144 7.90 -3.31 -19.43
N ALA A 145 7.42 -2.32 -20.18
CA ALA A 145 7.93 -0.94 -20.09
C ALA A 145 7.80 -0.35 -18.68
N PHE A 146 6.72 -0.65 -17.98
CA PHE A 146 6.53 -0.28 -16.58
C PHE A 146 7.60 -0.91 -15.68
N MET A 147 7.82 -2.23 -15.80
CA MET A 147 8.81 -2.94 -15.00
C MET A 147 10.24 -2.48 -15.28
N GLU A 148 10.59 -2.25 -16.55
CA GLU A 148 11.89 -1.70 -16.95
C GLU A 148 12.10 -0.31 -16.34
N ALA A 149 11.11 0.58 -16.42
CA ALA A 149 11.18 1.90 -15.83
C ALA A 149 11.38 1.83 -14.31
N LEU A 150 10.67 0.93 -13.63
CA LEU A 150 10.80 0.74 -12.19
C LEU A 150 12.18 0.21 -11.79
N HIS A 151 12.70 -0.78 -12.50
CA HIS A 151 14.04 -1.33 -12.27
C HIS A 151 15.15 -0.29 -12.44
N ASP A 152 15.02 0.56 -13.45
CA ASP A 152 16.00 1.61 -13.74
C ASP A 152 15.98 2.74 -12.70
N LEU A 153 14.77 3.15 -12.28
CA LEU A 153 14.59 4.38 -11.50
C LEU A 153 14.60 4.14 -9.99
N SER A 154 14.07 2.99 -9.53
CA SER A 154 13.86 2.77 -8.08
C SER A 154 15.14 2.70 -7.25
N PRO A 155 16.30 2.18 -7.73
CA PRO A 155 17.50 2.03 -6.88
C PRO A 155 17.96 3.33 -6.22
N GLN A 156 17.83 4.47 -6.90
CA GLN A 156 18.24 5.76 -6.35
C GLN A 156 17.40 6.22 -5.14
N TYR A 157 16.14 5.74 -5.02
CA TYR A 157 15.23 6.11 -3.94
C TYR A 157 15.38 5.21 -2.70
N HIS A 158 16.01 4.03 -2.85
CA HIS A 158 16.13 3.04 -1.77
C HIS A 158 17.50 3.01 -1.07
N GLN A 159 18.38 3.95 -1.38
CA GLN A 159 19.70 4.04 -0.74
C GLN A 159 19.60 4.73 0.62
N GLY A 160 19.76 3.94 1.66
CA GLY A 160 20.26 4.21 3.00
C GLY A 160 19.76 5.43 3.79
N ILE A 161 18.70 5.26 4.63
CA ILE A 161 18.53 6.03 5.87
C ILE A 161 18.11 5.04 6.98
N PRO A 162 18.72 5.09 8.22
CA PRO A 162 18.35 4.21 9.32
C PRO A 162 16.95 4.54 9.87
N THR A 163 16.17 3.50 10.15
CA THR A 163 14.82 3.58 10.74
C THR A 163 14.87 4.05 12.19
N GLN A 164 14.14 5.10 12.53
CA GLN A 164 13.71 5.38 13.90
C GLN A 164 12.27 4.92 14.08
N THR A 165 12.05 3.99 14.99
CA THR A 165 10.72 3.53 15.42
C THR A 165 10.22 4.38 16.58
N ASN A 166 9.06 5.04 16.41
CA ASN A 166 8.30 5.61 17.51
C ASN A 166 6.87 5.08 17.47
N ASP A 167 6.59 4.19 18.43
CA ASP A 167 5.26 3.57 18.61
C ASP A 167 4.37 4.44 19.51
N GLN A 168 3.29 5.03 18.94
CA GLN A 168 2.08 5.31 19.71
C GLN A 168 0.87 5.58 18.80
N CYS A 169 -0.13 4.70 18.85
CA CYS A 169 -1.44 4.94 18.26
C CYS A 169 -2.30 5.82 19.18
N PRO A 170 -2.95 6.88 18.70
CA PRO A 170 -3.89 7.65 19.50
C PRO A 170 -5.15 6.84 19.75
N GLY A 171 -5.48 6.61 21.04
CA GLY A 171 -6.84 6.27 21.44
C GLY A 171 -7.17 4.83 21.82
N ALA A 172 -6.27 4.03 22.38
CA ALA A 172 -6.67 2.88 23.18
C ALA A 172 -7.19 3.37 24.54
N LYS A 173 -8.47 3.75 24.64
CA LYS A 173 -9.18 3.84 25.92
C LYS A 173 -9.80 2.49 26.21
N GLN A 174 -9.46 2.00 27.42
CA GLN A 174 -10.00 0.83 28.09
C GLN A 174 -11.53 0.91 28.20
#